data_02f0eda7ea033c319a686b080f194d5f
#
_entry.id   02f0eda7ea033c319a686b080f194d5f
#
_cell.length_a   1.000
_cell.length_b   1.000
_cell.length_c   1.000
_cell.angle_alpha   90.00
_cell.angle_beta   90.00
_cell.angle_gamma   90.00
#
_symmetry.space_group_name_H-M   'P 1'
#
loop_
_entity.id
_entity.type
_entity.pdbx_description
1 polymer ?
#
loop_
_entity_poly.entity_id
_entity_poly.type
_entity_poly.pdbx_seq_one_letter_code
_entity_poly.pdbx_strand_id
1 'polypeptide(L)'
;FDTETTGLGGAGSVVFLFGALWFDPDGGAWLEQLLLRQPGEELPLLHRAGELLSAASLLVSYNGKAFDAPILATRRVMNRLPALAPRPHLDLLHVARRLHRARLGACRLTTLERDVLGFVRGEDIDGSEVPSRYSHYLRTGDPEGLRVVVEHNAWDVVTMAALVGLYGEPLDTLPDVDLVALARTYRRARALDAAARVADDAVARGVGDAALRVRGDIAKARGDRAAALRDFAALCERLDDAGLRLELAKLYEHHAKEPLRALELTLAGTGETDAAAARRQARLERKIARAKGSEEP
;
A
#
# COMPACT_ATOMS: atom_id res chain seq x y z
N PHE A 1 -0.84 16.82 4.20
CA PHE A 1 -0.24 17.51 5.35
C PHE A 1 0.80 16.65 6.03
N ASP A 2 1.73 17.31 6.69
CA ASP A 2 2.82 16.71 7.46
C ASP A 2 3.16 17.57 8.67
N THR A 3 3.77 17.00 9.72
CA THR A 3 4.14 17.74 10.94
C THR A 3 5.53 17.39 11.44
N GLU A 4 6.27 18.44 11.87
CA GLU A 4 7.49 18.26 12.65
C GLU A 4 7.22 18.50 14.13
N THR A 5 7.78 17.63 14.95
CA THR A 5 7.47 17.60 16.38
C THR A 5 8.75 17.59 17.25
N THR A 6 8.59 18.04 18.49
CA THR A 6 9.70 18.01 19.46
C THR A 6 10.02 16.62 20.02
N GLY A 7 9.26 15.58 19.64
CA GLY A 7 9.45 14.20 20.08
C GLY A 7 8.53 13.22 19.36
N LEU A 8 8.76 11.93 19.56
CA LEU A 8 8.09 10.84 18.83
C LEU A 8 6.66 10.52 19.31
N GLY A 9 6.07 11.32 20.16
CA GLY A 9 4.69 11.15 20.63
C GLY A 9 4.51 11.42 22.11
N GLY A 10 3.25 11.27 22.58
CA GLY A 10 2.84 11.59 23.94
C GLY A 10 2.46 13.04 24.17
N ALA A 11 1.87 13.34 25.32
CA ALA A 11 1.33 14.68 25.64
C ALA A 11 2.40 15.79 25.72
N GLY A 12 3.66 15.43 25.89
CA GLY A 12 4.79 16.37 25.94
C GLY A 12 5.34 16.77 24.58
N SER A 13 4.97 16.07 23.49
CA SER A 13 5.39 16.41 22.14
C SER A 13 4.59 17.58 21.61
N VAL A 14 5.26 18.59 21.08
CA VAL A 14 4.68 19.82 20.52
C VAL A 14 4.89 19.81 19.02
N VAL A 15 3.85 20.14 18.26
CA VAL A 15 3.94 20.38 16.81
C VAL A 15 4.55 21.78 16.64
N PHE A 16 5.78 21.85 16.15
CA PHE A 16 6.43 23.12 15.93
C PHE A 16 6.44 23.57 14.48
N LEU A 17 6.25 22.64 13.53
CA LEU A 17 6.04 22.93 12.13
C LEU A 17 4.88 22.10 11.61
N PHE A 18 3.94 22.74 10.93
CA PHE A 18 2.85 22.08 10.20
C PHE A 18 2.92 22.54 8.76
N GLY A 19 3.01 21.60 7.83
CA GLY A 19 2.94 21.84 6.39
C GLY A 19 1.66 21.28 5.78
N ALA A 20 1.04 22.03 4.89
CA ALA A 20 -0.09 21.57 4.10
C ALA A 20 0.00 22.06 2.66
N LEU A 21 -0.33 21.18 1.72
CA LEU A 21 -0.51 21.51 0.31
C LEU A 21 -1.93 21.17 -0.09
N TRP A 22 -2.60 22.08 -0.79
CA TRP A 22 -3.93 21.84 -1.33
C TRP A 22 -4.08 22.43 -2.73
N PHE A 23 -5.09 21.98 -3.42
CA PHE A 23 -5.47 22.49 -4.73
C PHE A 23 -6.79 23.26 -4.61
N ASP A 24 -6.87 24.43 -5.22
CA ASP A 24 -8.12 25.16 -5.33
C ASP A 24 -8.96 24.62 -6.51
N PRO A 25 -10.24 25.04 -6.62
CA PRO A 25 -11.12 24.62 -7.70
C PRO A 25 -10.62 25.03 -9.10
N ASP A 26 -9.80 26.05 -9.19
CA ASP A 26 -9.23 26.57 -10.45
C ASP A 26 -7.93 25.86 -10.84
N GLY A 27 -7.48 24.88 -10.01
CA GLY A 27 -6.28 24.07 -10.22
C GLY A 27 -4.99 24.71 -9.72
N GLY A 28 -5.06 25.81 -8.99
CA GLY A 28 -3.92 26.39 -8.29
C GLY A 28 -3.46 25.49 -7.14
N ALA A 29 -2.14 25.32 -7.01
CA ALA A 29 -1.52 24.59 -5.90
C ALA A 29 -0.97 25.57 -4.87
N TRP A 30 -1.31 25.35 -3.61
CA TRP A 30 -0.92 26.19 -2.49
C TRP A 30 -0.19 25.36 -1.44
N LEU A 31 0.99 25.83 -1.05
CA LEU A 31 1.77 25.29 0.07
C LEU A 31 1.79 26.33 1.18
N GLU A 32 1.32 25.95 2.37
CA GLU A 32 1.38 26.77 3.57
C GLU A 32 2.13 26.01 4.67
N GLN A 33 3.07 26.69 5.32
CA GLN A 33 3.80 26.16 6.45
C GLN A 33 3.63 27.08 7.66
N LEU A 34 3.33 26.49 8.80
CA LEU A 34 3.09 27.18 10.07
C LEU A 34 4.20 26.80 11.04
N LEU A 35 5.09 27.75 11.32
CA LEU A 35 6.22 27.56 12.24
C LEU A 35 5.90 28.15 13.61
N LEU A 36 6.05 27.33 14.64
CA LEU A 36 5.96 27.75 16.04
C LEU A 36 7.29 28.40 16.45
N ARG A 37 7.31 29.73 16.53
CA ARG A 37 8.53 30.48 16.89
C ARG A 37 8.84 30.44 18.39
N GLN A 38 7.79 30.33 19.20
CA GLN A 38 7.87 30.27 20.66
C GLN A 38 6.80 29.32 21.21
N PRO A 39 7.09 28.54 22.26
CA PRO A 39 6.11 27.58 22.80
C PRO A 39 4.75 28.18 23.19
N GLY A 40 4.70 29.48 23.56
CA GLY A 40 3.47 30.19 23.87
C GLY A 40 2.57 30.52 22.66
N GLU A 41 3.05 30.36 21.44
CA GLU A 41 2.32 30.64 20.19
C GLU A 41 1.63 29.41 19.60
N GLU A 42 1.50 28.31 20.30
CA GLU A 42 0.92 27.08 19.80
C GLU A 42 -0.56 27.22 19.38
N LEU A 43 -1.33 28.04 20.08
CA LEU A 43 -2.76 28.22 19.83
C LEU A 43 -3.07 28.75 18.41
N PRO A 44 -2.43 29.81 17.90
CA PRO A 44 -2.59 30.25 16.52
C PRO A 44 -2.26 29.19 15.48
N LEU A 45 -1.17 28.43 15.67
CA LEU A 45 -0.78 27.33 14.78
C LEU A 45 -1.88 26.28 14.73
N LEU A 46 -2.37 25.81 15.88
CA LEU A 46 -3.40 24.79 15.97
C LEU A 46 -4.76 25.25 15.43
N HIS A 47 -5.09 26.54 15.53
CA HIS A 47 -6.27 27.12 14.90
C HIS A 47 -6.16 27.03 13.39
N ARG A 48 -5.08 27.59 12.82
CA ARG A 48 -4.91 27.64 11.37
C ARG A 48 -4.80 26.23 10.75
N ALA A 49 -4.03 25.34 11.36
CA ALA A 49 -4.00 23.93 10.96
C ALA A 49 -5.38 23.27 11.00
N GLY A 50 -6.18 23.57 12.05
CA GLY A 50 -7.55 23.08 12.16
C GLY A 50 -8.47 23.60 11.07
N GLU A 51 -8.35 24.86 10.65
CA GLU A 51 -9.11 25.43 9.53
C GLU A 51 -8.79 24.70 8.23
N LEU A 52 -7.50 24.54 7.91
CA LEU A 52 -7.04 23.85 6.70
C LEU A 52 -7.54 22.40 6.65
N LEU A 53 -7.36 21.65 7.74
CA LEU A 53 -7.82 20.26 7.83
C LEU A 53 -9.34 20.14 7.75
N SER A 54 -10.08 21.09 8.31
CA SER A 54 -11.55 21.09 8.28
C SER A 54 -12.12 21.48 6.91
N ALA A 55 -11.42 22.30 6.14
CA ALA A 55 -11.82 22.69 4.79
C ALA A 55 -11.62 21.57 3.76
N ALA A 56 -10.71 20.64 4.03
CA ALA A 56 -10.38 19.57 3.09
C ALA A 56 -11.52 18.55 2.94
N SER A 57 -11.80 18.12 1.71
CA SER A 57 -12.71 17.02 1.41
C SER A 57 -12.05 15.65 1.68
N LEU A 58 -10.73 15.56 1.51
CA LEU A 58 -9.90 14.39 1.77
C LEU A 58 -8.58 14.84 2.37
N LEU A 59 -8.20 14.25 3.50
CA LEU A 59 -6.86 14.40 4.07
C LEU A 59 -5.92 13.38 3.45
N VAL A 60 -4.72 13.83 3.11
CA VAL A 60 -3.63 12.98 2.64
C VAL A 60 -2.43 13.17 3.55
N SER A 61 -1.79 12.08 3.97
CA SER A 61 -0.58 12.09 4.78
C SER A 61 0.31 10.89 4.47
N TYR A 62 1.49 10.88 5.04
CA TYR A 62 2.41 9.73 5.00
C TYR A 62 2.71 9.23 6.40
N ASN A 63 2.11 8.12 6.82
CA ASN A 63 2.09 7.62 8.21
C ASN A 63 1.32 8.52 9.20
N GLY A 64 0.65 9.55 8.71
CA GLY A 64 0.03 10.58 9.55
C GLY A 64 -1.20 10.09 10.31
N LYS A 65 -1.86 9.01 9.87
CA LYS A 65 -2.93 8.38 10.67
C LYS A 65 -2.44 7.86 12.01
N ALA A 66 -1.22 7.36 12.05
CA ALA A 66 -0.64 6.79 13.26
C ALA A 66 0.18 7.82 14.06
N PHE A 67 0.60 8.92 13.44
CA PHE A 67 1.52 9.88 14.05
C PHE A 67 0.95 11.30 14.10
N ASP A 68 0.84 12.00 12.97
CA ASP A 68 0.49 13.44 12.90
C ASP A 68 -0.90 13.74 13.44
N ALA A 69 -1.91 12.99 12.99
CA ALA A 69 -3.28 13.22 13.39
C ALA A 69 -3.53 13.00 14.90
N PRO A 70 -3.01 11.94 15.56
CA PRO A 70 -3.08 11.78 17.00
C PRO A 70 -2.37 12.89 17.78
N ILE A 71 -1.20 13.34 17.33
CA ILE A 71 -0.47 14.43 18.00
C ILE A 71 -1.26 15.73 17.90
N LEU A 72 -1.71 16.12 16.70
CA LEU A 72 -2.55 17.31 16.50
C LEU A 72 -3.82 17.26 17.36
N ALA A 73 -4.50 16.09 17.41
CA ALA A 73 -5.68 15.92 18.25
C ALA A 73 -5.36 16.12 19.74
N THR A 74 -4.25 15.52 20.23
CA THR A 74 -3.79 15.68 21.61
C THR A 74 -3.48 17.13 21.93
N ARG A 75 -2.73 17.83 21.06
CA ARG A 75 -2.38 19.25 21.27
C ARG A 75 -3.60 20.14 21.29
N ARG A 76 -4.60 19.88 20.41
CA ARG A 76 -5.87 20.62 20.43
C ARG A 76 -6.61 20.45 21.75
N VAL A 77 -6.70 19.23 22.27
CA VAL A 77 -7.32 18.98 23.60
C VAL A 77 -6.58 19.71 24.70
N MET A 78 -5.24 19.66 24.73
CA MET A 78 -4.44 20.37 25.74
C MET A 78 -4.60 21.90 25.67
N ASN A 79 -4.84 22.43 24.49
CA ASN A 79 -5.12 23.87 24.27
C ASN A 79 -6.62 24.22 24.34
N ARG A 80 -7.46 23.29 24.83
CA ARG A 80 -8.93 23.47 24.99
C ARG A 80 -9.65 23.82 23.69
N LEU A 81 -9.10 23.39 22.56
CA LEU A 81 -9.74 23.53 21.25
C LEU A 81 -10.72 22.39 20.99
N PRO A 82 -11.82 22.63 20.29
CA PRO A 82 -12.75 21.57 19.93
C PRO A 82 -12.08 20.52 19.04
N ALA A 83 -12.51 19.25 19.16
CA ALA A 83 -12.08 18.21 18.24
C ALA A 83 -12.50 18.55 16.80
N LEU A 84 -11.65 18.20 15.85
CA LEU A 84 -12.00 18.33 14.43
C LEU A 84 -13.02 17.26 14.04
N ALA A 85 -13.97 17.64 13.17
CA ALA A 85 -14.89 16.67 12.61
C ALA A 85 -14.12 15.61 11.78
N PRO A 86 -14.50 14.33 11.87
CA PRO A 86 -13.86 13.29 11.07
C PRO A 86 -13.91 13.61 9.57
N ARG A 87 -12.79 13.42 8.90
CA ARG A 87 -12.65 13.56 7.45
C ARG A 87 -12.14 12.26 6.84
N PRO A 88 -12.51 11.94 5.60
CA PRO A 88 -11.81 10.88 4.86
C PRO A 88 -10.31 11.15 4.89
N HIS A 89 -9.51 10.12 5.16
CA HIS A 89 -8.07 10.27 5.30
C HIS A 89 -7.35 9.16 4.56
N LEU A 90 -6.58 9.50 3.55
CA LEU A 90 -5.71 8.61 2.79
C LEU A 90 -4.30 8.66 3.37
N ASP A 91 -3.84 7.56 3.94
CA ASP A 91 -2.45 7.42 4.37
C ASP A 91 -1.66 6.71 3.28
N LEU A 92 -0.79 7.44 2.63
CA LEU A 92 -0.03 6.96 1.48
C LEU A 92 1.01 5.90 1.83
N LEU A 93 1.47 5.81 3.08
CA LEU A 93 2.38 4.74 3.52
C LEU A 93 1.76 3.35 3.28
N HIS A 94 0.45 3.22 3.52
CA HIS A 94 -0.24 1.95 3.29
C HIS A 94 -0.35 1.61 1.80
N VAL A 95 -0.56 2.61 0.94
CA VAL A 95 -0.59 2.44 -0.52
C VAL A 95 0.81 2.06 -1.01
N ALA A 96 1.82 2.85 -0.64
CA ALA A 96 3.21 2.62 -1.02
C ALA A 96 3.70 1.21 -0.62
N ARG A 97 3.41 0.78 0.60
CA ARG A 97 3.76 -0.58 1.06
C ARG A 97 3.08 -1.69 0.24
N ARG A 98 1.85 -1.47 -0.21
CA ARG A 98 1.14 -2.46 -1.03
C ARG A 98 1.68 -2.55 -2.45
N LEU A 99 2.07 -1.42 -3.03
CA LEU A 99 2.55 -1.35 -4.41
C LEU A 99 4.05 -1.65 -4.50
N HIS A 100 4.87 -1.07 -3.64
CA HIS A 100 6.31 -0.97 -3.86
C HIS A 100 7.16 -1.79 -2.88
N ARG A 101 6.63 -2.18 -1.70
CA ARG A 101 7.46 -2.84 -0.68
C ARG A 101 8.14 -4.12 -1.15
N ALA A 102 7.47 -4.90 -2.01
CA ALA A 102 8.03 -6.15 -2.53
C ALA A 102 9.29 -5.90 -3.40
N ARG A 103 9.33 -4.75 -4.09
CA ARG A 103 10.44 -4.34 -4.96
C ARG A 103 11.50 -3.54 -4.21
N LEU A 104 11.08 -2.58 -3.38
CA LEU A 104 11.98 -1.61 -2.75
C LEU A 104 12.46 -2.01 -1.34
N GLY A 105 11.80 -2.98 -0.70
CA GLY A 105 12.09 -3.37 0.69
C GLY A 105 11.61 -2.32 1.71
N ALA A 106 12.09 -1.09 1.60
CA ALA A 106 11.67 0.05 2.42
C ALA A 106 10.73 0.98 1.64
N CYS A 107 9.83 1.67 2.37
CA CYS A 107 8.92 2.67 1.81
C CYS A 107 9.03 3.95 2.65
N ARG A 108 10.22 4.56 2.71
CA ARG A 108 10.41 5.93 3.19
C ARG A 108 10.06 6.88 2.05
N LEU A 109 9.65 8.12 2.33
CA LEU A 109 9.37 9.10 1.28
C LEU A 109 10.57 9.30 0.37
N THR A 110 11.77 9.47 0.91
CA THR A 110 13.02 9.62 0.15
C THR A 110 13.33 8.41 -0.75
N THR A 111 12.94 7.19 -0.34
CA THR A 111 13.05 6.00 -1.20
C THR A 111 12.08 6.07 -2.39
N LEU A 112 10.84 6.50 -2.14
CA LEU A 112 9.84 6.65 -3.20
C LEU A 112 10.19 7.80 -4.16
N GLU A 113 10.73 8.89 -3.65
CA GLU A 113 11.23 10.00 -4.47
C GLU A 113 12.27 9.51 -5.47
N ARG A 114 13.30 8.82 -4.99
CA ARG A 114 14.38 8.32 -5.84
C ARG A 114 13.93 7.21 -6.80
N ASP A 115 13.22 6.20 -6.30
CA ASP A 115 13.02 4.93 -7.02
C ASP A 115 11.67 4.87 -7.74
N VAL A 116 10.73 5.79 -7.45
CA VAL A 116 9.40 5.84 -8.05
C VAL A 116 9.17 7.15 -8.81
N LEU A 117 9.53 8.30 -8.20
CA LEU A 117 9.35 9.61 -8.82
C LEU A 117 10.58 10.07 -9.63
N GLY A 118 11.74 9.41 -9.48
CA GLY A 118 12.97 9.80 -10.17
C GLY A 118 13.60 11.11 -9.65
N PHE A 119 13.26 11.50 -8.42
CA PHE A 119 13.71 12.74 -7.80
C PHE A 119 14.62 12.44 -6.59
N VAL A 120 15.66 13.23 -6.43
CA VAL A 120 16.57 13.17 -5.26
C VAL A 120 16.67 14.56 -4.68
N ARG A 121 16.40 14.70 -3.38
CA ARG A 121 16.60 15.96 -2.64
C ARG A 121 18.07 16.32 -2.67
N GLY A 122 18.37 17.60 -2.71
CA GLY A 122 19.73 18.10 -2.62
C GLY A 122 20.26 17.97 -1.18
N GLU A 123 20.05 18.99 -0.39
CA GLU A 123 20.34 18.99 1.04
C GLU A 123 19.09 18.50 1.79
N ASP A 124 19.24 17.50 2.66
CA ASP A 124 18.13 16.95 3.47
C ASP A 124 18.63 16.67 4.89
N ILE A 125 17.69 16.53 5.83
CA ILE A 125 17.97 16.27 7.24
C ILE A 125 17.38 14.91 7.64
N ASP A 126 18.11 14.16 8.48
CA ASP A 126 17.50 12.98 9.10
C ASP A 126 16.43 13.40 10.12
N GLY A 127 15.24 12.79 10.04
CA GLY A 127 14.14 13.12 10.95
C GLY A 127 14.47 13.01 12.43
N SER A 128 15.49 12.23 12.81
CA SER A 128 15.98 12.15 14.19
C SER A 128 16.72 13.44 14.65
N GLU A 129 17.21 14.24 13.74
CA GLU A 129 17.89 15.52 14.05
C GLU A 129 16.93 16.70 14.17
N VAL A 130 15.73 16.61 13.58
CA VAL A 130 14.74 17.67 13.52
C VAL A 130 14.43 18.29 14.91
N PRO A 131 14.17 17.50 15.98
CA PRO A 131 13.92 18.07 17.30
C PRO A 131 15.09 18.85 17.87
N SER A 132 16.34 18.43 17.58
CA SER A 132 17.54 19.09 18.06
C SER A 132 17.76 20.44 17.40
N ARG A 133 17.41 20.58 16.10
CA ARG A 133 17.46 21.84 15.35
C ARG A 133 16.48 22.87 15.93
N TYR A 134 15.26 22.44 16.20
CA TYR A 134 14.28 23.33 16.83
C TYR A 134 14.69 23.73 18.26
N SER A 135 15.22 22.80 19.07
CA SER A 135 15.74 23.09 20.40
C SER A 135 16.92 24.06 20.37
N HIS A 136 17.78 23.97 19.35
CA HIS A 136 18.88 24.94 19.14
C HIS A 136 18.32 26.33 18.85
N TYR A 137 17.38 26.44 17.92
CA TYR A 137 16.70 27.70 17.59
C TYR A 137 16.07 28.36 18.81
N LEU A 138 15.33 27.61 19.63
CA LEU A 138 14.72 28.17 20.85
C LEU A 138 15.73 28.74 21.86
N ARG A 139 16.95 28.20 21.90
CA ARG A 139 17.98 28.64 22.83
C ARG A 139 18.79 29.81 22.29
N THR A 140 19.03 29.88 21.01
CA THR A 140 19.97 30.80 20.40
C THR A 140 19.29 31.93 19.61
N GLY A 141 18.06 31.69 19.15
CA GLY A 141 17.38 32.58 18.20
C GLY A 141 17.93 32.45 16.77
N ASP A 142 18.89 31.54 16.52
CA ASP A 142 19.44 31.34 15.18
C ASP A 142 18.54 30.48 14.31
N PRO A 143 17.94 31.00 13.21
CA PRO A 143 17.03 30.29 12.35
C PRO A 143 17.73 29.39 11.29
N GLU A 144 19.06 29.48 11.13
CA GLU A 144 19.75 28.82 10.01
C GLU A 144 19.52 27.31 10.00
N GLY A 145 19.59 26.68 11.18
CA GLY A 145 19.32 25.24 11.30
C GLY A 145 17.86 24.83 11.04
N LEU A 146 16.91 25.78 11.08
CA LEU A 146 15.50 25.52 10.77
C LEU A 146 15.19 25.57 9.29
N ARG A 147 16.00 26.26 8.49
CA ARG A 147 15.80 26.35 7.04
C ARG A 147 15.69 24.95 6.41
N VAL A 148 16.61 24.07 6.75
CA VAL A 148 16.65 22.69 6.24
C VAL A 148 15.41 21.91 6.71
N VAL A 149 14.94 22.13 7.96
CA VAL A 149 13.72 21.49 8.49
C VAL A 149 12.47 21.96 7.75
N VAL A 150 12.37 23.26 7.47
CA VAL A 150 11.25 23.83 6.70
C VAL A 150 11.25 23.29 5.27
N GLU A 151 12.41 23.21 4.62
CA GLU A 151 12.56 22.60 3.30
C GLU A 151 12.21 21.11 3.31
N HIS A 152 12.64 20.34 4.32
CA HIS A 152 12.29 18.94 4.50
C HIS A 152 10.77 18.73 4.53
N ASN A 153 10.08 19.43 5.41
CA ASN A 153 8.62 19.37 5.52
C ASN A 153 7.90 19.82 4.23
N ALA A 154 8.43 20.84 3.51
CA ALA A 154 7.91 21.24 2.22
C ALA A 154 8.02 20.10 1.18
N TRP A 155 9.18 19.45 1.11
CA TRP A 155 9.39 18.30 0.23
C TRP A 155 8.45 17.15 0.56
N ASP A 156 8.20 16.86 1.84
CA ASP A 156 7.32 15.78 2.26
C ASP A 156 5.88 16.01 1.73
N VAL A 157 5.32 17.21 1.88
CA VAL A 157 3.97 17.49 1.37
C VAL A 157 3.91 17.56 -0.16
N VAL A 158 4.94 18.06 -0.83
CA VAL A 158 5.03 18.08 -2.29
C VAL A 158 5.14 16.66 -2.84
N THR A 159 5.97 15.82 -2.22
CA THR A 159 6.11 14.40 -2.58
C THR A 159 4.80 13.64 -2.42
N MET A 160 4.05 13.90 -1.36
CA MET A 160 2.71 13.30 -1.20
C MET A 160 1.76 13.70 -2.32
N ALA A 161 1.76 14.95 -2.77
CA ALA A 161 0.95 15.41 -3.89
C ALA A 161 1.38 14.72 -5.21
N ALA A 162 2.68 14.61 -5.46
CA ALA A 162 3.22 13.91 -6.62
C ALA A 162 2.84 12.41 -6.63
N LEU A 163 2.90 11.74 -5.47
CA LEU A 163 2.48 10.33 -5.35
C LEU A 163 0.97 10.15 -5.59
N VAL A 164 0.13 11.07 -5.11
CA VAL A 164 -1.31 11.04 -5.42
C VAL A 164 -1.55 11.19 -6.91
N GLY A 165 -0.84 12.12 -7.57
CA GLY A 165 -0.89 12.29 -9.01
C GLY A 165 -0.51 10.99 -9.73
N LEU A 166 0.66 10.43 -9.42
CA LEU A 166 1.14 9.18 -10.01
C LEU A 166 0.14 8.02 -9.82
N TYR A 167 -0.43 7.86 -8.62
CA TYR A 167 -1.39 6.77 -8.37
C TYR A 167 -2.76 7.00 -9.04
N GLY A 168 -3.03 8.20 -9.53
CA GLY A 168 -4.19 8.55 -10.33
C GLY A 168 -3.99 8.40 -11.83
N GLU A 169 -2.76 8.17 -12.29
CA GLU A 169 -2.43 8.03 -13.71
C GLU A 169 -3.09 6.80 -14.35
N PRO A 170 -3.34 6.82 -15.66
CA PRO A 170 -3.82 5.66 -16.41
C PRO A 170 -2.89 4.44 -16.29
N LEU A 171 -3.46 3.24 -16.34
CA LEU A 171 -2.73 1.98 -16.16
C LEU A 171 -1.59 1.77 -17.17
N ASP A 172 -1.74 2.28 -18.37
CA ASP A 172 -0.76 2.18 -19.46
C ASP A 172 0.53 2.98 -19.21
N THR A 173 0.47 3.97 -18.32
CA THR A 173 1.64 4.76 -17.90
C THR A 173 2.40 4.15 -16.73
N LEU A 174 1.82 3.15 -16.04
CA LEU A 174 2.45 2.52 -14.89
C LEU A 174 3.59 1.58 -15.28
N PRO A 175 4.68 1.54 -14.50
CA PRO A 175 5.76 0.58 -14.71
C PRO A 175 5.26 -0.86 -14.57
N ASP A 176 5.73 -1.73 -15.47
CA ASP A 176 5.37 -3.16 -15.49
C ASP A 176 5.59 -3.85 -14.13
N VAL A 177 6.66 -3.45 -13.43
CA VAL A 177 7.04 -4.01 -12.12
C VAL A 177 5.99 -3.79 -11.03
N ASP A 178 5.13 -2.79 -11.15
CA ASP A 178 4.13 -2.44 -10.15
C ASP A 178 2.74 -3.04 -10.44
N LEU A 179 2.49 -3.52 -11.68
CA LEU A 179 1.18 -4.05 -12.10
C LEU A 179 0.70 -5.24 -11.28
N VAL A 180 1.60 -6.18 -10.96
CA VAL A 180 1.24 -7.35 -10.14
C VAL A 180 0.80 -6.95 -8.73
N ALA A 181 1.49 -5.98 -8.14
CA ALA A 181 1.16 -5.46 -6.81
C ALA A 181 -0.16 -4.68 -6.83
N LEU A 182 -0.42 -3.91 -7.89
CA LEU A 182 -1.66 -3.19 -8.11
C LEU A 182 -2.85 -4.16 -8.29
N ALA A 183 -2.71 -5.19 -9.12
CA ALA A 183 -3.73 -6.23 -9.31
C ALA A 183 -4.09 -6.92 -7.99
N ARG A 184 -3.07 -7.26 -7.17
CA ARG A 184 -3.26 -7.80 -5.81
C ARG A 184 -4.00 -6.83 -4.89
N THR A 185 -3.71 -5.54 -5.01
CA THR A 185 -4.34 -4.49 -4.20
C THR A 185 -5.82 -4.36 -4.55
N TYR A 186 -6.18 -4.29 -5.83
CA TYR A 186 -7.57 -4.30 -6.28
C TYR A 186 -8.31 -5.58 -5.88
N ARG A 187 -7.67 -6.75 -5.98
CA ARG A 187 -8.28 -8.01 -5.53
C ARG A 187 -8.62 -7.98 -4.03
N ARG A 188 -7.73 -7.47 -3.18
CA ARG A 188 -7.97 -7.31 -1.74
C ARG A 188 -9.10 -6.33 -1.45
N ALA A 189 -9.21 -5.27 -2.24
CA ALA A 189 -10.30 -4.29 -2.16
C ALA A 189 -11.63 -4.80 -2.73
N ARG A 190 -11.69 -6.05 -3.24
CA ARG A 190 -12.84 -6.64 -3.92
C ARG A 190 -13.24 -5.93 -5.21
N ALA A 191 -12.42 -5.06 -5.74
CA ALA A 191 -12.58 -4.44 -7.05
C ALA A 191 -12.10 -5.41 -8.15
N LEU A 192 -12.82 -6.55 -8.28
CA LEU A 192 -12.36 -7.70 -9.07
C LEU A 192 -12.25 -7.41 -10.56
N ASP A 193 -13.10 -6.53 -11.12
CA ASP A 193 -13.01 -6.16 -12.53
C ASP A 193 -11.81 -5.29 -12.83
N ALA A 194 -11.50 -4.32 -11.95
CA ALA A 194 -10.27 -3.55 -12.04
C ALA A 194 -9.03 -4.45 -11.87
N ALA A 195 -9.07 -5.36 -10.90
CA ALA A 195 -8.01 -6.33 -10.69
C ALA A 195 -7.75 -7.19 -11.94
N ALA A 196 -8.81 -7.66 -12.61
CA ALA A 196 -8.70 -8.47 -13.82
C ALA A 196 -8.06 -7.68 -14.97
N ARG A 197 -8.51 -6.45 -15.24
CA ARG A 197 -7.92 -5.59 -16.28
C ARG A 197 -6.41 -5.39 -16.08
N VAL A 198 -5.99 -5.07 -14.83
CA VAL A 198 -4.57 -4.90 -14.52
C VAL A 198 -3.78 -6.18 -14.67
N ALA A 199 -4.35 -7.33 -14.26
CA ALA A 199 -3.69 -8.62 -14.39
C ALA A 199 -3.55 -9.06 -15.85
N ASP A 200 -4.58 -8.81 -16.68
CA ASP A 200 -4.55 -9.07 -18.12
C ASP A 200 -3.48 -8.21 -18.81
N ASP A 201 -3.40 -6.92 -18.45
CA ASP A 201 -2.37 -6.02 -18.95
C ASP A 201 -0.96 -6.48 -18.54
N ALA A 202 -0.76 -6.87 -17.28
CA ALA A 202 0.51 -7.40 -16.79
C ALA A 202 0.94 -8.66 -17.56
N VAL A 203 0.01 -9.55 -17.89
CA VAL A 203 0.29 -10.74 -18.71
C VAL A 203 0.60 -10.37 -20.16
N ALA A 204 -0.15 -9.43 -20.74
CA ALA A 204 0.05 -8.95 -22.12
C ALA A 204 1.43 -8.29 -22.28
N ARG A 205 1.91 -7.56 -21.26
CA ARG A 205 3.25 -6.95 -21.23
C ARG A 205 4.37 -7.94 -20.86
N GLY A 206 4.07 -9.20 -20.63
CA GLY A 206 5.07 -10.21 -20.36
C GLY A 206 5.75 -10.07 -18.98
N VAL A 207 5.06 -9.58 -17.97
CA VAL A 207 5.62 -9.38 -16.60
C VAL A 207 6.04 -10.69 -15.93
N GLY A 208 5.69 -11.83 -16.53
CA GLY A 208 6.18 -13.15 -16.11
C GLY A 208 5.20 -13.93 -15.22
N ASP A 209 5.73 -14.94 -14.54
CA ASP A 209 4.93 -15.93 -13.81
C ASP A 209 4.09 -15.32 -12.67
N ALA A 210 4.58 -14.25 -12.08
CA ALA A 210 3.83 -13.53 -11.04
C ALA A 210 2.53 -12.90 -11.57
N ALA A 211 2.50 -12.46 -12.83
CA ALA A 211 1.32 -11.92 -13.49
C ALA A 211 0.29 -13.03 -13.78
N LEU A 212 0.74 -14.17 -14.32
CA LEU A 212 -0.13 -15.34 -14.51
C LEU A 212 -0.71 -15.83 -13.18
N ARG A 213 0.10 -15.89 -12.13
CA ARG A 213 -0.35 -16.32 -10.80
C ARG A 213 -1.45 -15.41 -10.26
N VAL A 214 -1.25 -14.09 -10.32
CA VAL A 214 -2.25 -13.13 -9.82
C VAL A 214 -3.51 -13.14 -10.68
N ARG A 215 -3.40 -13.31 -12.01
CA ARG A 215 -4.56 -13.44 -12.90
C ARG A 215 -5.39 -14.68 -12.59
N GLY A 216 -4.76 -15.83 -12.42
CA GLY A 216 -5.44 -17.06 -12.00
C GLY A 216 -6.13 -16.92 -10.64
N ASP A 217 -5.47 -16.28 -9.67
CA ASP A 217 -6.07 -15.97 -8.36
C ASP A 217 -7.29 -15.05 -8.46
N ILE A 218 -7.27 -14.06 -9.37
CA ILE A 218 -8.37 -13.13 -9.60
C ILE A 218 -9.51 -13.85 -10.34
N ALA A 219 -9.22 -14.63 -11.37
CA ALA A 219 -10.20 -15.43 -12.09
C ALA A 219 -10.95 -16.36 -11.13
N LYS A 220 -10.21 -17.04 -10.24
CA LYS A 220 -10.82 -17.86 -9.18
C LYS A 220 -11.72 -17.03 -8.24
N ALA A 221 -11.31 -15.82 -7.85
CA ALA A 221 -12.10 -14.94 -6.99
C ALA A 221 -13.39 -14.44 -7.68
N ARG A 222 -13.37 -14.28 -9.01
CA ARG A 222 -14.54 -13.95 -9.85
C ARG A 222 -15.46 -15.13 -10.13
N GLY A 223 -15.03 -16.36 -9.81
CA GLY A 223 -15.73 -17.59 -10.13
C GLY A 223 -15.41 -18.16 -11.50
N ASP A 224 -14.55 -17.53 -12.28
CA ASP A 224 -14.06 -18.05 -13.58
C ASP A 224 -12.98 -19.13 -13.35
N ARG A 225 -13.48 -20.31 -13.01
CA ARG A 225 -12.62 -21.47 -12.70
C ARG A 225 -11.89 -22.01 -13.93
N ALA A 226 -12.45 -21.82 -15.12
CA ALA A 226 -11.82 -22.25 -16.36
C ALA A 226 -10.59 -21.39 -16.69
N ALA A 227 -10.68 -20.07 -16.56
CA ALA A 227 -9.52 -19.19 -16.71
C ALA A 227 -8.46 -19.48 -15.63
N ALA A 228 -8.86 -19.66 -14.37
CA ALA A 228 -7.93 -20.01 -13.31
C ALA A 228 -7.20 -21.35 -13.58
N LEU A 229 -7.93 -22.34 -14.09
CA LEU A 229 -7.33 -23.64 -14.47
C LEU A 229 -6.25 -23.48 -15.55
N ARG A 230 -6.55 -22.71 -16.61
CA ARG A 230 -5.57 -22.47 -17.70
C ARG A 230 -4.30 -21.80 -17.17
N ASP A 231 -4.44 -20.73 -16.38
CA ASP A 231 -3.30 -19.98 -15.88
C ASP A 231 -2.43 -20.82 -14.90
N PHE A 232 -3.08 -21.55 -14.00
CA PHE A 232 -2.35 -22.40 -13.05
C PHE A 232 -1.72 -23.64 -13.72
N ALA A 233 -2.36 -24.22 -14.74
CA ALA A 233 -1.76 -25.30 -15.51
C ALA A 233 -0.49 -24.83 -16.22
N ALA A 234 -0.56 -23.71 -16.94
CA ALA A 234 0.62 -23.13 -17.60
C ALA A 234 1.76 -22.78 -16.64
N LEU A 235 1.44 -22.41 -15.40
CA LEU A 235 2.45 -22.16 -14.37
C LEU A 235 3.07 -23.45 -13.83
N CYS A 236 2.27 -24.50 -13.60
CA CYS A 236 2.77 -25.79 -13.11
C CYS A 236 3.74 -26.49 -14.07
N GLU A 237 3.69 -26.18 -15.36
CA GLU A 237 4.66 -26.66 -16.35
C GLU A 237 6.05 -26.03 -16.18
N ARG A 238 6.14 -24.87 -15.52
CA ARG A 238 7.36 -24.07 -15.40
C ARG A 238 7.88 -23.94 -13.98
N LEU A 239 7.00 -24.06 -13.00
CA LEU A 239 7.31 -23.82 -11.59
C LEU A 239 7.05 -25.06 -10.74
N ASP A 240 8.03 -25.46 -9.97
CA ASP A 240 7.87 -26.47 -8.92
C ASP A 240 7.37 -25.80 -7.62
N ASP A 241 6.06 -25.53 -7.56
CA ASP A 241 5.39 -24.86 -6.42
C ASP A 241 4.29 -25.76 -5.86
N ALA A 242 4.47 -26.25 -4.64
CA ALA A 242 3.53 -27.14 -3.98
C ALA A 242 2.15 -26.48 -3.75
N GLY A 243 2.12 -25.18 -3.44
CA GLY A 243 0.86 -24.43 -3.26
C GLY A 243 0.10 -24.28 -4.57
N LEU A 244 0.81 -24.11 -5.68
CA LEU A 244 0.22 -24.06 -7.02
C LEU A 244 -0.36 -25.41 -7.41
N ARG A 245 0.38 -26.51 -7.16
CA ARG A 245 -0.14 -27.88 -7.36
C ARG A 245 -1.43 -28.13 -6.56
N LEU A 246 -1.48 -27.65 -5.32
CA LEU A 246 -2.69 -27.76 -4.50
C LEU A 246 -3.88 -27.03 -5.13
N GLU A 247 -3.70 -25.81 -5.58
CA GLU A 247 -4.79 -25.04 -6.19
C GLU A 247 -5.27 -25.66 -7.51
N LEU A 248 -4.32 -26.15 -8.32
CA LEU A 248 -4.63 -26.83 -9.57
C LEU A 248 -5.33 -28.18 -9.34
N ALA A 249 -4.87 -28.97 -8.35
CA ALA A 249 -5.52 -30.21 -7.96
C ALA A 249 -6.99 -30.00 -7.54
N LYS A 250 -7.27 -28.93 -6.77
CA LYS A 250 -8.64 -28.54 -6.41
C LYS A 250 -9.51 -28.22 -7.63
N LEU A 251 -8.94 -27.52 -8.61
CA LEU A 251 -9.67 -27.18 -9.84
C LEU A 251 -9.96 -28.41 -10.71
N TYR A 252 -8.98 -29.31 -10.87
CA TYR A 252 -9.22 -30.57 -11.56
C TYR A 252 -10.25 -31.43 -10.83
N GLU A 253 -10.17 -31.57 -9.51
CA GLU A 253 -11.09 -32.37 -8.71
C GLU A 253 -12.54 -31.86 -8.77
N HIS A 254 -12.71 -30.53 -8.56
CA HIS A 254 -14.05 -29.98 -8.30
C HIS A 254 -14.69 -29.29 -9.50
N HIS A 255 -13.87 -28.77 -10.45
CA HIS A 255 -14.38 -28.05 -11.60
C HIS A 255 -14.29 -28.87 -12.89
N ALA A 256 -13.09 -29.27 -13.31
CA ALA A 256 -12.89 -30.04 -14.54
C ALA A 256 -13.39 -31.49 -14.43
N LYS A 257 -13.59 -31.99 -13.20
CA LYS A 257 -13.99 -33.40 -12.94
C LYS A 257 -12.97 -34.42 -13.47
N GLU A 258 -11.69 -34.06 -13.42
CA GLU A 258 -10.56 -34.88 -13.83
C GLU A 258 -9.79 -35.39 -12.61
N PRO A 259 -10.31 -36.42 -11.86
CA PRO A 259 -9.73 -36.86 -10.61
C PRO A 259 -8.35 -37.54 -10.79
N LEU A 260 -8.03 -38.07 -11.96
CA LEU A 260 -6.69 -38.64 -12.26
C LEU A 260 -5.64 -37.55 -12.23
N ARG A 261 -5.83 -36.43 -12.94
CA ARG A 261 -4.89 -35.30 -12.91
C ARG A 261 -4.75 -34.68 -11.52
N ALA A 262 -5.86 -34.60 -10.78
CA ALA A 262 -5.84 -34.14 -9.40
C ALA A 262 -5.00 -35.08 -8.49
N LEU A 263 -5.07 -36.39 -8.73
CA LEU A 263 -4.29 -37.39 -8.00
C LEU A 263 -2.79 -37.29 -8.31
N GLU A 264 -2.41 -37.16 -9.57
CA GLU A 264 -1.02 -36.96 -10.01
C GLU A 264 -0.38 -35.76 -9.30
N LEU A 265 -1.06 -34.61 -9.29
CA LEU A 265 -0.60 -33.41 -8.58
C LEU A 265 -0.51 -33.61 -7.06
N THR A 266 -1.43 -34.38 -6.48
CA THR A 266 -1.41 -34.69 -5.03
C THR A 266 -0.22 -35.56 -4.69
N LEU A 267 0.11 -36.58 -5.50
CA LEU A 267 1.26 -37.45 -5.32
C LEU A 267 2.60 -36.73 -5.55
N ALA A 268 2.62 -35.75 -6.47
CA ALA A 268 3.79 -34.88 -6.67
C ALA A 268 4.05 -33.92 -5.49
N GLY A 269 3.14 -33.87 -4.51
CA GLY A 269 3.27 -33.07 -3.29
C GLY A 269 2.62 -31.69 -3.40
N THR A 270 1.62 -31.46 -2.54
CA THR A 270 0.79 -30.23 -2.52
C THR A 270 1.09 -29.31 -1.34
N GLY A 271 2.13 -29.62 -0.54
CA GLY A 271 2.48 -28.84 0.65
C GLY A 271 1.43 -28.88 1.78
N GLU A 272 0.43 -29.75 1.66
CA GLU A 272 -0.52 -30.04 2.74
C GLU A 272 0.16 -30.90 3.82
N THR A 273 -0.44 -30.96 5.01
CA THR A 273 0.01 -31.95 6.01
C THR A 273 -0.23 -33.38 5.49
N ASP A 274 0.60 -34.34 5.91
CA ASP A 274 0.51 -35.74 5.49
C ASP A 274 -0.92 -36.31 5.64
N ALA A 275 -1.57 -35.98 6.76
CA ALA A 275 -2.93 -36.39 7.02
C ALA A 275 -3.97 -35.75 6.05
N ALA A 276 -3.73 -34.52 5.59
CA ALA A 276 -4.61 -33.86 4.62
C ALA A 276 -4.39 -34.40 3.21
N ALA A 277 -3.12 -34.62 2.82
CA ALA A 277 -2.74 -35.22 1.55
C ALA A 277 -3.30 -36.65 1.43
N ALA A 278 -3.13 -37.48 2.46
CA ALA A 278 -3.68 -38.85 2.49
C ALA A 278 -5.21 -38.86 2.38
N ARG A 279 -5.92 -37.96 3.06
CA ARG A 279 -7.40 -37.83 2.91
C ARG A 279 -7.80 -37.42 1.50
N ARG A 280 -7.06 -36.51 0.87
CA ARG A 280 -7.30 -36.09 -0.52
C ARG A 280 -7.08 -37.27 -1.46
N GLN A 281 -5.97 -37.95 -1.35
CA GLN A 281 -5.61 -39.12 -2.14
C GLN A 281 -6.71 -40.19 -2.08
N ALA A 282 -7.09 -40.64 -0.89
CA ALA A 282 -8.12 -41.65 -0.70
C ALA A 282 -9.49 -41.24 -1.28
N ARG A 283 -9.81 -39.93 -1.24
CA ARG A 283 -11.04 -39.40 -1.85
C ARG A 283 -10.97 -39.44 -3.38
N LEU A 284 -9.83 -39.08 -3.97
CA LEU A 284 -9.61 -39.08 -5.41
C LEU A 284 -9.62 -40.51 -5.97
N GLU A 285 -8.97 -41.46 -5.30
CA GLU A 285 -8.98 -42.88 -5.67
C GLU A 285 -10.41 -43.44 -5.70
N ARG A 286 -11.23 -43.11 -4.69
CA ARG A 286 -12.63 -43.50 -4.67
C ARG A 286 -13.44 -42.89 -5.85
N LYS A 287 -13.15 -41.62 -6.23
CA LYS A 287 -13.83 -41.00 -7.39
C LYS A 287 -13.41 -41.66 -8.69
N ILE A 288 -12.16 -42.05 -8.85
CA ILE A 288 -11.66 -42.75 -10.03
C ILE A 288 -12.30 -44.15 -10.14
N ALA A 289 -12.32 -44.90 -9.03
CA ALA A 289 -12.95 -46.23 -9.00
C ALA A 289 -14.44 -46.19 -9.38
N ARG A 290 -15.19 -45.16 -8.88
CA ARG A 290 -16.62 -44.98 -9.24
C ARG A 290 -16.82 -44.62 -10.71
N ALA A 291 -15.92 -43.78 -11.28
CA ALA A 291 -16.01 -43.44 -12.69
C ALA A 291 -15.79 -44.69 -13.59
N LYS A 292 -14.83 -45.56 -13.26
CA LYS A 292 -14.55 -46.80 -13.99
C LYS A 292 -15.72 -47.81 -13.88
N GLY A 293 -16.32 -47.94 -12.69
CA GLY A 293 -17.46 -48.87 -12.49
C GLY A 293 -18.79 -48.38 -13.09
N SER A 294 -18.89 -47.14 -13.55
CA SER A 294 -20.03 -46.63 -14.30
C SER A 294 -19.88 -46.74 -15.82
N GLU A 295 -18.72 -47.15 -16.31
CA GLU A 295 -18.40 -47.36 -17.73
C GLU A 295 -18.46 -48.90 -18.12
N GLU A 296 -18.62 -49.78 -17.15
CA GLU A 296 -18.90 -51.19 -17.43
C GLU A 296 -20.40 -51.37 -17.65
N PRO A 297 -20.84 -51.92 -18.83
CA PRO A 297 -22.24 -52.04 -19.24
C PRO A 297 -23.04 -53.07 -18.42
#